data_3fd3c5cb211b82aa42c59d8d7344c147
#
_entry.id   3fd3c5cb211b82aa42c59d8d7344c147
#
_cell.length_a   1.000
_cell.length_b   1.000
_cell.length_c   1.000
_cell.angle_alpha   90.00
_cell.angle_beta   90.00
_cell.angle_gamma   90.00
#
_symmetry.space_group_name_H-M   'P 1'
#
loop_
_entity.id
_entity.type
_entity.pdbx_description
1 polymer ?
#
loop_
_entity_poly.entity_id
_entity_poly.type
_entity_poly.pdbx_seq_one_letter_code
_entity_poly.pdbx_strand_id
1 'polypeptide(L)'
;LFYDEFGGGVTFSGGETLLQSEFLLALLQECGKEFIHRAVDTSGYAPLEVVQRIAPHTDLFLYDIKHMLEEQHLTYTGVGVSLILTNLTWLMDQGYRGIVRMPYIPGINDGLDHLKALAEFMSGFPKPWPIQLLPYHTMQKSKYEKMGRTYLLPHITMPTGEQIQTAIDFLKTYGLKVEQV
;
A
#
# COMPACT_ATOMS: atom_id res chain seq x y z
N LEU A 1 -29.18 0.65 -8.28
CA LEU A 1 -27.91 0.07 -8.78
C LEU A 1 -27.18 -0.57 -7.62
N PHE A 2 -26.38 -1.61 -7.86
CA PHE A 2 -25.69 -2.41 -6.81
C PHE A 2 -24.90 -1.57 -5.82
N TYR A 3 -24.23 -0.52 -6.28
CA TYR A 3 -23.45 0.40 -5.44
C TYR A 3 -24.31 1.28 -4.53
N ASP A 4 -25.53 1.61 -4.94
CA ASP A 4 -26.45 2.45 -4.17
C ASP A 4 -27.03 1.70 -2.97
N GLU A 5 -27.25 0.39 -3.09
CA GLU A 5 -27.82 -0.45 -2.04
C GLU A 5 -26.81 -0.81 -0.94
N PHE A 6 -25.52 -0.94 -1.27
CA PHE A 6 -24.49 -1.46 -0.35
C PHE A 6 -23.40 -0.44 0.01
N GLY A 7 -23.48 0.78 -0.50
CA GLY A 7 -22.47 1.82 -0.23
C GLY A 7 -21.06 1.45 -0.71
N GLY A 8 -20.98 0.60 -1.73
CA GLY A 8 -19.73 0.10 -2.31
C GLY A 8 -19.06 1.09 -3.26
N GLY A 9 -18.00 0.64 -3.90
CA GLY A 9 -17.23 1.43 -4.87
C GLY A 9 -16.40 0.56 -5.79
N VAL A 10 -15.51 1.21 -6.53
CA VAL A 10 -14.57 0.56 -7.43
C VAL A 10 -13.16 0.74 -6.89
N THR A 11 -12.38 -0.33 -6.87
CA THR A 11 -10.93 -0.27 -6.60
C THR A 11 -10.18 -0.50 -7.91
N PHE A 12 -9.40 0.50 -8.31
CA PHE A 12 -8.48 0.38 -9.43
C PHE A 12 -7.17 -0.20 -8.93
N SER A 13 -6.84 -1.38 -9.40
CA SER A 13 -5.67 -2.16 -9.03
C SER A 13 -5.06 -2.82 -10.27
N GLY A 14 -3.92 -3.49 -10.13
CA GLY A 14 -3.27 -4.20 -11.24
C GLY A 14 -1.82 -4.48 -10.96
N GLY A 15 -0.91 -4.18 -11.90
CA GLY A 15 0.51 -4.05 -11.65
C GLY A 15 0.75 -2.77 -10.83
N GLU A 16 1.23 -1.69 -11.48
CA GLU A 16 1.20 -0.34 -10.90
C GLU A 16 0.20 0.51 -11.70
N THR A 17 -0.89 0.92 -11.06
CA THR A 17 -1.99 1.64 -11.72
C THR A 17 -1.58 2.99 -12.27
N LEU A 18 -0.64 3.67 -11.59
CA LEU A 18 -0.14 4.98 -12.00
C LEU A 18 0.70 4.95 -13.29
N LEU A 19 1.19 3.78 -13.72
CA LEU A 19 1.87 3.64 -15.01
C LEU A 19 0.94 3.85 -16.20
N GLN A 20 -0.37 3.66 -16.03
CA GLN A 20 -1.39 3.91 -17.03
C GLN A 20 -2.25 5.12 -16.63
N SER A 21 -1.61 6.20 -16.23
CA SER A 21 -2.24 7.34 -15.57
C SER A 21 -3.34 8.01 -16.40
N GLU A 22 -3.23 8.06 -17.73
CA GLU A 22 -4.26 8.63 -18.61
C GLU A 22 -5.54 7.76 -18.59
N PHE A 23 -5.36 6.45 -18.69
CA PHE A 23 -6.48 5.51 -18.63
C PHE A 23 -7.11 5.48 -17.24
N LEU A 24 -6.30 5.47 -16.19
CA LEU A 24 -6.78 5.54 -14.80
C LEU A 24 -7.60 6.83 -14.59
N LEU A 25 -7.09 7.97 -15.04
CA LEU A 25 -7.76 9.25 -14.89
C LEU A 25 -9.14 9.24 -15.57
N ALA A 26 -9.21 8.74 -16.80
CA ALA A 26 -10.49 8.64 -17.53
C ALA A 26 -11.51 7.78 -16.77
N LEU A 27 -11.09 6.62 -16.24
CA LEU A 27 -11.97 5.77 -15.45
C LEU A 27 -12.43 6.42 -14.15
N LEU A 28 -11.51 7.08 -13.41
CA LEU A 28 -11.84 7.80 -12.19
C LEU A 28 -12.85 8.92 -12.44
N GLN A 29 -12.69 9.66 -13.55
CA GLN A 29 -13.61 10.71 -13.92
C GLN A 29 -15.00 10.18 -14.29
N GLU A 30 -15.08 9.09 -15.07
CA GLU A 30 -16.38 8.47 -15.41
C GLU A 30 -17.08 7.92 -14.17
N CYS A 31 -16.37 7.20 -13.28
CA CYS A 31 -16.94 6.76 -12.02
C CYS A 31 -17.42 7.92 -11.14
N GLY A 32 -16.69 9.05 -11.17
CA GLY A 32 -17.07 10.26 -10.42
C GLY A 32 -18.37 10.90 -10.90
N LYS A 33 -18.65 10.87 -12.22
CA LYS A 33 -19.92 11.35 -12.78
C LYS A 33 -21.12 10.53 -12.29
N GLU A 34 -20.89 9.24 -12.05
CA GLU A 34 -21.90 8.31 -11.54
C GLU A 34 -21.92 8.24 -10.00
N PHE A 35 -21.18 9.12 -9.30
CA PHE A 35 -21.06 9.14 -7.83
C PHE A 35 -20.56 7.82 -7.21
N ILE A 36 -19.84 6.99 -7.98
CA ILE A 36 -19.24 5.75 -7.50
C ILE A 36 -17.96 6.08 -6.72
N HIS A 37 -17.84 5.57 -5.49
CA HIS A 37 -16.63 5.70 -4.67
C HIS A 37 -15.43 5.04 -5.36
N ARG A 38 -14.29 5.76 -5.41
CA ARG A 38 -13.10 5.40 -6.18
C ARG A 38 -11.90 5.18 -5.27
N ALA A 39 -11.44 3.95 -5.17
CA ALA A 39 -10.21 3.61 -4.50
C ALA A 39 -9.10 3.33 -5.53
N VAL A 40 -7.90 3.84 -5.26
CA VAL A 40 -6.70 3.58 -6.07
C VAL A 40 -5.71 2.77 -5.25
N ASP A 41 -5.37 1.59 -5.74
CA ASP A 41 -4.41 0.66 -5.17
C ASP A 41 -3.06 0.84 -5.88
N THR A 42 -2.05 1.34 -5.17
CA THR A 42 -0.77 1.74 -5.75
C THR A 42 0.38 1.63 -4.76
N SER A 43 1.59 1.39 -5.26
CA SER A 43 2.83 1.60 -4.50
C SER A 43 3.24 3.08 -4.45
N GLY A 44 2.62 3.93 -5.27
CA GLY A 44 3.01 5.34 -5.41
C GLY A 44 4.30 5.56 -6.20
N TYR A 45 4.84 4.55 -6.86
CA TYR A 45 6.05 4.70 -7.68
C TYR A 45 5.73 5.32 -9.05
N ALA A 46 5.55 6.63 -9.04
CA ALA A 46 5.30 7.44 -10.22
C ALA A 46 5.86 8.86 -10.02
N PRO A 47 6.10 9.64 -11.08
CA PRO A 47 6.40 11.07 -10.95
C PRO A 47 5.32 11.78 -10.11
N LEU A 48 5.72 12.73 -9.27
CA LEU A 48 4.81 13.44 -8.37
C LEU A 48 3.66 14.12 -9.13
N GLU A 49 3.91 14.67 -10.29
CA GLU A 49 2.90 15.30 -11.14
C GLU A 49 1.80 14.33 -11.61
N VAL A 50 2.12 13.05 -11.72
CA VAL A 50 1.12 12.00 -12.00
C VAL A 50 0.22 11.82 -10.78
N VAL A 51 0.81 11.71 -9.59
CA VAL A 51 0.06 11.59 -8.34
C VAL A 51 -0.84 12.81 -8.12
N GLN A 52 -0.31 14.01 -8.34
CA GLN A 52 -1.04 15.28 -8.23
C GLN A 52 -2.25 15.35 -9.16
N ARG A 53 -2.14 14.80 -10.34
CA ARG A 53 -3.23 14.78 -11.33
C ARG A 53 -4.32 13.75 -10.98
N ILE A 54 -3.95 12.61 -10.40
CA ILE A 54 -4.87 11.52 -10.04
C ILE A 54 -5.60 11.81 -8.72
N ALA A 55 -4.91 12.41 -7.75
CA ALA A 55 -5.40 12.57 -6.39
C ALA A 55 -6.76 13.28 -6.27
N PRO A 56 -7.06 14.36 -7.02
CA PRO A 56 -8.36 15.04 -6.94
C PRO A 56 -9.56 14.18 -7.37
N HIS A 57 -9.30 13.07 -8.07
CA HIS A 57 -10.32 12.15 -8.59
C HIS A 57 -10.41 10.86 -7.77
N THR A 58 -9.62 10.74 -6.69
CA THR A 58 -9.51 9.55 -5.84
C THR A 58 -10.14 9.81 -4.47
N ASP A 59 -11.05 8.94 -4.04
CA ASP A 59 -11.72 9.06 -2.74
C ASP A 59 -10.94 8.35 -1.62
N LEU A 60 -10.15 7.32 -1.98
CA LEU A 60 -9.32 6.54 -1.04
C LEU A 60 -8.06 6.00 -1.74
N PHE A 61 -6.90 6.21 -1.13
CA PHE A 61 -5.68 5.53 -1.52
C PHE A 61 -5.45 4.27 -0.69
N LEU A 62 -5.21 3.15 -1.36
CA LEU A 62 -4.63 1.94 -0.76
C LEU A 62 -3.15 1.94 -1.14
N TYR A 63 -2.30 2.36 -0.20
CA TYR A 63 -0.92 2.73 -0.51
C TYR A 63 0.06 1.70 0.04
N ASP A 64 0.72 0.99 -0.86
CA ASP A 64 1.59 -0.11 -0.49
C ASP A 64 3.02 0.35 -0.17
N ILE A 65 3.51 0.11 1.05
CA ILE A 65 4.91 0.22 1.42
C ILE A 65 5.48 -1.19 1.61
N LYS A 66 6.41 -1.59 0.73
CA LYS A 66 7.00 -2.94 0.78
C LYS A 66 8.17 -3.02 1.77
N HIS A 67 8.98 -1.98 1.85
CA HIS A 67 10.09 -1.85 2.79
C HIS A 67 10.45 -0.37 3.00
N MET A 68 10.85 0.02 4.23
CA MET A 68 11.22 1.42 4.53
C MET A 68 12.66 1.74 4.23
N LEU A 69 13.55 0.72 4.24
CA LEU A 69 14.98 0.93 4.00
C LEU A 69 15.24 0.86 2.50
N GLU A 70 15.93 1.88 1.97
CA GLU A 70 16.16 2.09 0.53
C GLU A 70 16.81 0.87 -0.15
N GLU A 71 17.89 0.36 0.44
CA GLU A 71 18.64 -0.78 -0.11
C GLU A 71 17.80 -2.05 -0.16
N GLN A 72 17.03 -2.34 0.89
CA GLN A 72 16.15 -3.48 0.97
C GLN A 72 14.97 -3.34 -0.01
N HIS A 73 14.37 -2.15 -0.08
CA HIS A 73 13.30 -1.89 -1.03
C HIS A 73 13.78 -2.11 -2.47
N LEU A 74 14.96 -1.58 -2.81
CA LEU A 74 15.57 -1.79 -4.14
C LEU A 74 15.83 -3.28 -4.42
N THR A 75 16.35 -4.01 -3.43
CA THR A 75 16.66 -5.45 -3.57
C THR A 75 15.40 -6.28 -3.86
N TYR A 76 14.29 -6.02 -3.14
CA TYR A 76 13.09 -6.84 -3.24
C TYR A 76 12.10 -6.39 -4.32
N THR A 77 12.16 -5.13 -4.75
CA THR A 77 11.17 -4.57 -5.69
C THR A 77 11.80 -4.07 -7.00
N GLY A 78 13.11 -3.90 -7.04
CA GLY A 78 13.82 -3.34 -8.19
C GLY A 78 13.81 -1.81 -8.26
N VAL A 79 13.20 -1.11 -7.29
CA VAL A 79 13.11 0.36 -7.23
C VAL A 79 13.36 0.86 -5.82
N GLY A 80 13.83 2.11 -5.69
CA GLY A 80 14.03 2.75 -4.40
C GLY A 80 12.72 3.18 -3.73
N VAL A 81 12.73 3.36 -2.40
CA VAL A 81 11.55 3.79 -1.64
C VAL A 81 11.37 5.30 -1.58
N SER A 82 12.42 6.07 -1.83
CA SER A 82 12.42 7.53 -1.63
C SER A 82 11.33 8.26 -2.39
N LEU A 83 11.08 7.90 -3.67
CA LEU A 83 10.01 8.50 -4.47
C LEU A 83 8.62 8.14 -3.92
N ILE A 84 8.46 6.90 -3.46
CA ILE A 84 7.22 6.40 -2.85
C ILE A 84 6.89 7.22 -1.58
N LEU A 85 7.88 7.42 -0.70
CA LEU A 85 7.69 8.19 0.54
C LEU A 85 7.45 9.68 0.25
N THR A 86 8.10 10.25 -0.76
CA THR A 86 7.85 11.63 -1.21
C THR A 86 6.39 11.81 -1.63
N ASN A 87 5.88 10.90 -2.45
CA ASN A 87 4.50 10.95 -2.92
C ASN A 87 3.48 10.74 -1.77
N LEU A 88 3.78 9.82 -0.85
CA LEU A 88 2.94 9.60 0.33
C LEU A 88 2.90 10.84 1.23
N THR A 89 4.06 11.47 1.46
CA THR A 89 4.16 12.72 2.21
C THR A 89 3.28 13.79 1.60
N TRP A 90 3.40 14.00 0.29
CA TRP A 90 2.58 14.98 -0.41
C TRP A 90 1.08 14.70 -0.25
N LEU A 91 0.64 13.44 -0.44
CA LEU A 91 -0.76 13.06 -0.30
C LEU A 91 -1.30 13.34 1.12
N MET A 92 -0.54 13.00 2.16
CA MET A 92 -0.94 13.26 3.55
C MET A 92 -0.96 14.75 3.89
N ASP A 93 0.03 15.53 3.42
CA ASP A 93 0.11 16.97 3.64
C ASP A 93 -1.04 17.74 2.95
N GLN A 94 -1.50 17.25 1.80
CA GLN A 94 -2.66 17.79 1.11
C GLN A 94 -4.01 17.33 1.70
N GLY A 95 -3.98 16.45 2.73
CA GLY A 95 -5.18 15.98 3.41
C GLY A 95 -5.98 14.91 2.66
N TYR A 96 -5.40 14.25 1.67
CA TYR A 96 -6.05 13.12 1.00
C TYR A 96 -6.25 11.96 1.97
N ARG A 97 -7.22 11.11 1.68
CA ARG A 97 -7.56 9.94 2.50
C ARG A 97 -6.87 8.69 1.96
N GLY A 98 -6.34 7.88 2.85
CA GLY A 98 -5.74 6.62 2.47
C GLY A 98 -5.52 5.67 3.63
N ILE A 99 -5.02 4.50 3.28
CA ILE A 99 -4.59 3.43 4.19
C ILE A 99 -3.22 3.00 3.70
N VAL A 100 -2.22 3.04 4.57
CA VAL A 100 -0.92 2.44 4.28
C VAL A 100 -1.05 0.93 4.47
N ARG A 101 -0.70 0.17 3.43
CA ARG A 101 -0.70 -1.29 3.49
C ARG A 101 0.73 -1.81 3.47
N MET A 102 1.06 -2.65 4.43
CA MET A 102 2.36 -3.28 4.53
C MET A 102 2.21 -4.80 4.46
N PRO A 103 2.66 -5.46 3.38
CA PRO A 103 2.79 -6.91 3.40
C PRO A 103 3.79 -7.30 4.49
N TYR A 104 3.36 -8.15 5.43
CA TYR A 104 4.21 -8.61 6.53
C TYR A 104 4.80 -9.97 6.19
N ILE A 105 6.09 -9.99 5.86
CA ILE A 105 6.80 -11.15 5.31
C ILE A 105 7.96 -11.51 6.23
N PRO A 106 7.88 -12.63 6.97
CA PRO A 106 8.94 -13.07 7.88
C PRO A 106 10.31 -13.17 7.20
N GLY A 107 11.34 -12.61 7.84
CA GLY A 107 12.72 -12.59 7.33
C GLY A 107 12.98 -11.55 6.24
N ILE A 108 11.99 -10.77 5.82
CA ILE A 108 12.15 -9.70 4.82
C ILE A 108 11.88 -8.33 5.45
N ASN A 109 10.67 -8.10 5.92
CA ASN A 109 10.24 -6.79 6.44
C ASN A 109 9.58 -6.87 7.83
N ASP A 110 9.80 -7.95 8.55
CA ASP A 110 9.40 -8.13 9.95
C ASP A 110 10.44 -7.62 10.97
N GLY A 111 11.60 -7.17 10.47
CA GLY A 111 12.69 -6.67 11.30
C GLY A 111 12.35 -5.36 12.01
N LEU A 112 12.89 -5.20 13.24
CA LEU A 112 12.64 -4.03 14.08
C LEU A 112 13.05 -2.71 13.40
N ASP A 113 14.15 -2.70 12.63
CA ASP A 113 14.62 -1.50 11.92
C ASP A 113 13.60 -1.00 10.89
N HIS A 114 12.98 -1.93 10.16
CA HIS A 114 11.91 -1.59 9.21
C HIS A 114 10.66 -1.07 9.93
N LEU A 115 10.19 -1.78 10.96
CA LEU A 115 9.01 -1.38 11.72
C LEU A 115 9.21 -0.04 12.42
N LYS A 116 10.41 0.20 12.97
CA LYS A 116 10.77 1.46 13.58
C LYS A 116 10.80 2.61 12.56
N ALA A 117 11.43 2.39 11.41
CA ALA A 117 11.45 3.40 10.35
C ALA A 117 10.04 3.75 9.86
N LEU A 118 9.14 2.75 9.72
CA LEU A 118 7.74 2.99 9.38
C LEU A 118 7.02 3.78 10.48
N ALA A 119 7.21 3.40 11.74
CA ALA A 119 6.58 4.06 12.87
C ALA A 119 7.02 5.52 13.00
N GLU A 120 8.33 5.80 12.91
CA GLU A 120 8.90 7.15 12.98
C GLU A 120 8.41 8.02 11.81
N PHE A 121 8.40 7.47 10.58
CA PHE A 121 7.91 8.19 9.42
C PHE A 121 6.42 8.54 9.57
N MET A 122 5.58 7.57 9.91
CA MET A 122 4.13 7.79 10.00
C MET A 122 3.74 8.67 11.19
N SER A 123 4.38 8.53 12.35
CA SER A 123 4.10 9.35 13.53
C SER A 123 4.52 10.82 13.39
N GLY A 124 5.35 11.14 12.38
CA GLY A 124 5.71 12.52 12.04
C GLY A 124 4.55 13.35 11.48
N PHE A 125 3.46 12.75 11.05
CA PHE A 125 2.31 13.47 10.51
C PHE A 125 1.26 13.79 11.59
N PRO A 126 0.63 14.96 11.55
CA PRO A 126 -0.42 15.33 12.50
C PRO A 126 -1.67 14.41 12.44
N LYS A 127 -1.93 13.84 11.29
CA LYS A 127 -3.05 12.91 11.04
C LYS A 127 -2.56 11.76 10.14
N PRO A 128 -1.78 10.82 10.69
CA PRO A 128 -1.28 9.70 9.90
C PRO A 128 -2.43 8.81 9.40
N TRP A 129 -2.26 8.29 8.20
CA TRP A 129 -3.18 7.26 7.70
C TRP A 129 -3.09 6.01 8.55
N PRO A 130 -4.19 5.25 8.72
CA PRO A 130 -4.12 3.95 9.36
C PRO A 130 -3.21 3.01 8.58
N ILE A 131 -2.61 2.07 9.29
CA ILE A 131 -1.74 1.05 8.72
C ILE A 131 -2.48 -0.28 8.75
N GLN A 132 -2.48 -0.99 7.64
CA GLN A 132 -2.96 -2.36 7.53
C GLN A 132 -1.78 -3.31 7.30
N LEU A 133 -1.58 -4.26 8.20
CA LEU A 133 -0.65 -5.36 8.01
C LEU A 133 -1.34 -6.47 7.21
N LEU A 134 -0.73 -6.82 6.07
CA LEU A 134 -1.20 -7.88 5.18
C LEU A 134 -0.29 -9.11 5.38
N PRO A 135 -0.70 -10.11 6.15
CA PRO A 135 0.12 -11.29 6.38
C PRO A 135 0.46 -11.99 5.07
N TYR A 136 1.72 -12.38 4.91
CA TYR A 136 2.15 -13.16 3.77
C TYR A 136 1.37 -14.49 3.67
N HIS A 137 0.88 -14.79 2.48
CA HIS A 137 0.21 -16.04 2.15
C HIS A 137 0.87 -16.77 0.98
N THR A 138 0.96 -18.08 1.09
CA THR A 138 1.57 -18.95 0.07
C THR A 138 0.76 -19.06 -1.22
N MET A 139 -0.47 -18.53 -1.26
CA MET A 139 -1.32 -18.55 -2.47
C MET A 139 -0.70 -17.87 -3.70
N GLN A 140 0.24 -16.96 -3.48
CA GLN A 140 0.98 -16.32 -4.58
C GLN A 140 1.85 -17.33 -5.36
N LYS A 141 2.31 -18.42 -4.72
CA LYS A 141 3.12 -19.47 -5.35
C LYS A 141 2.40 -20.07 -6.56
N SER A 142 1.13 -20.41 -6.41
CA SER A 142 0.33 -20.98 -7.51
C SER A 142 0.11 -20.00 -8.67
N LYS A 143 0.09 -18.69 -8.41
CA LYS A 143 -0.01 -17.67 -9.46
C LYS A 143 1.28 -17.56 -10.27
N TYR A 144 2.44 -17.61 -9.60
CA TYR A 144 3.74 -17.62 -10.28
C TYR A 144 3.93 -18.87 -11.14
N GLU A 145 3.56 -20.04 -10.63
CA GLU A 145 3.60 -21.31 -11.38
C GLU A 145 2.73 -21.26 -12.64
N LYS A 146 1.50 -20.72 -12.53
CA LYS A 146 0.59 -20.54 -13.69
C LYS A 146 1.14 -19.56 -14.73
N MET A 147 1.98 -18.62 -14.33
CA MET A 147 2.64 -17.65 -15.23
C MET A 147 3.98 -18.16 -15.77
N GLY A 148 4.39 -19.41 -15.45
CA GLY A 148 5.69 -19.97 -15.84
C GLY A 148 6.89 -19.22 -15.24
N ARG A 149 6.70 -18.53 -14.10
CA ARG A 149 7.74 -17.76 -13.42
C ARG A 149 8.23 -18.51 -12.17
N THR A 150 9.54 -18.44 -11.92
CA THR A 150 10.12 -18.98 -10.69
C THR A 150 9.68 -18.13 -9.49
N TYR A 151 9.13 -18.79 -8.47
CA TYR A 151 8.81 -18.13 -7.21
C TYR A 151 10.08 -17.96 -6.38
N LEU A 152 10.47 -16.71 -6.09
CA LEU A 152 11.77 -16.39 -5.48
C LEU A 152 11.81 -16.58 -3.96
N LEU A 153 10.66 -16.83 -3.31
CA LEU A 153 10.53 -16.92 -1.86
C LEU A 153 10.04 -18.31 -1.38
N PRO A 154 10.62 -19.44 -1.89
CA PRO A 154 10.09 -20.79 -1.61
C PRO A 154 10.23 -21.22 -0.14
N HIS A 155 11.10 -20.56 0.63
CA HIS A 155 11.44 -20.93 2.00
C HIS A 155 10.72 -20.05 3.05
N ILE A 156 9.96 -19.06 2.62
CA ILE A 156 9.25 -18.18 3.56
C ILE A 156 7.99 -18.86 4.06
N THR A 157 7.85 -18.93 5.36
CA THR A 157 6.66 -19.43 6.06
C THR A 157 5.68 -18.28 6.29
N MET A 158 4.40 -18.63 6.47
CA MET A 158 3.41 -17.65 6.89
C MET A 158 3.76 -17.14 8.31
N PRO A 159 3.57 -15.85 8.59
CA PRO A 159 3.74 -15.33 9.94
C PRO A 159 2.75 -15.97 10.90
N THR A 160 3.16 -16.15 12.15
CA THR A 160 2.25 -16.56 13.22
C THR A 160 1.40 -15.38 13.69
N GLY A 161 0.24 -15.66 14.29
CA GLY A 161 -0.58 -14.61 14.90
C GLY A 161 0.18 -13.80 15.96
N GLU A 162 1.07 -14.43 16.73
CA GLU A 162 1.91 -13.78 17.73
C GLU A 162 2.90 -12.78 17.10
N GLN A 163 3.55 -13.15 16.00
CA GLN A 163 4.46 -12.27 15.26
C GLN A 163 3.73 -11.04 14.74
N ILE A 164 2.54 -11.23 14.16
CA ILE A 164 1.72 -10.13 13.65
C ILE A 164 1.27 -9.22 14.79
N GLN A 165 0.79 -9.81 15.90
CA GLN A 165 0.35 -9.04 17.07
C GLN A 165 1.49 -8.23 17.67
N THR A 166 2.69 -8.81 17.77
CA THR A 166 3.90 -8.12 18.24
C THR A 166 4.22 -6.90 17.37
N ALA A 167 4.15 -7.03 16.04
CA ALA A 167 4.37 -5.90 15.13
C ALA A 167 3.29 -4.82 15.27
N ILE A 168 2.02 -5.22 15.41
CA ILE A 168 0.90 -4.29 15.66
C ILE A 168 1.12 -3.53 16.96
N ASP A 169 1.43 -4.22 18.03
CA ASP A 169 1.62 -3.61 19.35
C ASP A 169 2.81 -2.66 19.34
N PHE A 170 3.91 -3.04 18.68
CA PHE A 170 5.06 -2.15 18.49
C PHE A 170 4.66 -0.85 17.77
N LEU A 171 3.98 -0.93 16.62
CA LEU A 171 3.56 0.26 15.86
C LEU A 171 2.57 1.13 16.66
N LYS A 172 1.70 0.52 17.46
CA LYS A 172 0.77 1.23 18.34
C LYS A 172 1.46 2.03 19.45
N THR A 173 2.69 1.64 19.89
CA THR A 173 3.45 2.45 20.86
C THR A 173 3.80 3.84 20.36
N TYR A 174 3.79 4.06 19.04
CA TYR A 174 3.98 5.37 18.39
C TYR A 174 2.66 6.15 18.18
N GLY A 175 1.55 5.70 18.77
CA GLY A 175 0.24 6.34 18.62
C GLY A 175 -0.46 6.06 17.28
N LEU A 176 0.02 5.11 16.48
CA LEU A 176 -0.52 4.78 15.17
C LEU A 176 -1.75 3.88 15.28
N LYS A 177 -2.70 4.09 14.36
CA LYS A 177 -3.83 3.17 14.17
C LYS A 177 -3.39 2.02 13.26
N VAL A 178 -3.38 0.80 13.80
CA VAL A 178 -2.90 -0.39 13.09
C VAL A 178 -3.92 -1.52 13.19
N GLU A 179 -4.19 -2.16 12.07
CA GLU A 179 -5.13 -3.28 11.94
C GLU A 179 -4.48 -4.41 11.13
N GLN A 180 -4.86 -5.67 11.42
CA GLN A 180 -4.59 -6.81 10.55
C GLN A 180 -5.76 -7.00 9.59
N VAL A 181 -5.48 -7.33 8.33
CA VAL A 181 -6.49 -7.67 7.32
C VAL A 181 -6.28 -9.10 6.82
#